data_34950b287c87227da8643c1b4ee9f2dc
#
_entry.id   34950b287c87227da8643c1b4ee9f2dc
#
_cell.length_a   1.000
_cell.length_b   1.000
_cell.length_c   1.000
_cell.angle_alpha   90.00
_cell.angle_beta   90.00
_cell.angle_gamma   90.00
#
_symmetry.space_group_name_H-M   'P 1'
#
loop_
_entity.id
_entity.type
_entity.pdbx_description
1 polymer ?
#
loop_
_entity_poly.entity_id
_entity_poly.type
_entity_poly.pdbx_seq_one_letter_code
_entity_poly.pdbx_strand_id
1 'polypeptide(L)'
;VFAPRLRALGRGGIINVCSTASFAAAPRMAAYNVSKAAALALSETLAAEMAGTGIAVTALCPTFVKTNIARDGRISAGSSRLAAKIMDLVGFAPERVAKSTLDALDKNQLYVLPQFDARMIWRSKRLAPALYARGAGLINRYAGSNL
;
A
#
# COMPACT_ATOMS: atom_id res chain seq x y z
N VAL A 1 -16.03 8.53 14.02
CA VAL A 1 -16.17 8.10 15.43
C VAL A 1 -14.84 8.25 16.18
N PHE A 2 -13.67 7.85 15.62
CA PHE A 2 -12.38 7.89 16.33
C PHE A 2 -11.71 9.25 16.32
N ALA A 3 -11.71 9.97 15.20
CA ALA A 3 -10.99 11.25 15.06
C ALA A 3 -11.38 12.31 16.12
N PRO A 4 -12.67 12.55 16.44
CA PRO A 4 -13.03 13.47 17.51
C PRO A 4 -12.50 13.06 18.89
N ARG A 5 -12.49 11.76 19.18
CA ARG A 5 -11.96 11.24 20.46
C ARG A 5 -10.45 11.42 20.57
N LEU A 6 -9.71 11.15 19.49
CA LEU A 6 -8.26 11.37 19.46
C LEU A 6 -7.93 12.85 19.61
N ARG A 7 -8.70 13.74 18.95
CA ARG A 7 -8.53 15.18 19.11
C ARG A 7 -8.76 15.65 20.57
N ALA A 8 -9.77 15.12 21.23
CA ALA A 8 -10.03 15.43 22.63
C ALA A 8 -8.90 14.94 23.56
N LEU A 9 -8.22 13.85 23.22
CA LEU A 9 -7.07 13.33 23.95
C LEU A 9 -5.77 14.11 23.66
N GLY A 10 -5.71 14.88 22.57
CA GLY A 10 -4.50 15.60 22.11
C GLY A 10 -3.31 14.71 21.77
N ARG A 11 -3.51 13.40 21.65
CA ARG A 11 -2.46 12.43 21.32
C ARG A 11 -3.06 11.17 20.73
N GLY A 12 -2.30 10.50 19.87
CA GLY A 12 -2.71 9.21 19.30
C GLY A 12 -2.15 8.99 17.91
N GLY A 13 -2.51 7.85 17.32
CA GLY A 13 -2.09 7.48 15.98
C GLY A 13 -3.17 6.76 15.21
N ILE A 14 -3.17 6.98 13.90
CA ILE A 14 -4.02 6.31 12.93
C ILE A 14 -3.13 5.61 11.91
N ILE A 15 -3.28 4.30 11.77
CA ILE A 15 -2.60 3.53 10.73
C ILE A 15 -3.66 3.01 9.75
N ASN A 16 -3.55 3.41 8.49
CA ASN A 16 -4.35 2.86 7.41
C ASN A 16 -3.54 1.85 6.60
N VAL A 17 -4.03 0.62 6.51
CA VAL A 17 -3.39 -0.43 5.71
C VAL A 17 -3.79 -0.28 4.24
N CYS A 18 -2.95 0.44 3.51
CA CYS A 18 -3.03 0.65 2.08
C CYS A 18 -2.34 -0.51 1.30
N SER A 19 -1.70 -0.20 0.21
CA SER A 19 -0.90 -1.11 -0.63
C SER A 19 -0.07 -0.29 -1.61
N THR A 20 0.98 -0.84 -2.16
CA THR A 20 1.62 -0.31 -3.38
C THR A 20 0.61 -0.14 -4.53
N ALA A 21 -0.44 -0.95 -4.57
CA ALA A 21 -1.55 -0.81 -5.52
C ALA A 21 -2.28 0.55 -5.43
N SER A 22 -2.19 1.25 -4.29
CA SER A 22 -2.76 2.59 -4.10
C SER A 22 -2.24 3.61 -5.12
N PHE A 23 -1.04 3.40 -5.64
CA PHE A 23 -0.39 4.30 -6.61
C PHE A 23 0.18 3.57 -7.82
N ALA A 24 0.44 2.27 -7.78
CA ALA A 24 0.99 1.52 -8.91
C ALA A 24 0.00 1.37 -10.07
N ALA A 25 -1.30 1.31 -9.79
CA ALA A 25 -2.34 1.10 -10.80
C ALA A 25 -2.05 -0.14 -11.67
N ALA A 26 -1.78 -1.29 -11.01
CA ALA A 26 -1.44 -2.53 -11.70
C ALA A 26 -2.58 -2.99 -12.63
N PRO A 27 -2.27 -3.45 -13.85
CA PRO A 27 -3.28 -3.99 -14.77
C PRO A 27 -4.09 -5.13 -14.15
N ARG A 28 -5.34 -5.30 -14.59
CA ARG A 28 -6.29 -6.36 -14.18
C ARG A 28 -6.69 -6.33 -12.70
N MET A 29 -6.36 -5.26 -11.97
CA MET A 29 -6.68 -5.08 -10.55
C MET A 29 -7.47 -3.80 -10.28
N ALA A 30 -8.32 -3.35 -11.21
CA ALA A 30 -8.96 -2.03 -11.14
C ALA A 30 -9.71 -1.80 -9.82
N ALA A 31 -10.60 -2.71 -9.42
CA ALA A 31 -11.37 -2.58 -8.18
C ALA A 31 -10.46 -2.49 -6.93
N TYR A 32 -9.42 -3.32 -6.87
CA TYR A 32 -8.45 -3.30 -5.77
C TYR A 32 -7.63 -2.00 -5.77
N ASN A 33 -7.12 -1.59 -6.94
CA ASN A 33 -6.37 -0.33 -7.07
C ASN A 33 -7.20 0.86 -6.61
N VAL A 34 -8.47 0.96 -7.04
CA VAL A 34 -9.39 2.03 -6.63
C VAL A 34 -9.61 2.02 -5.14
N SER A 35 -9.90 0.86 -4.54
CA SER A 35 -10.13 0.75 -3.09
C SER A 35 -8.92 1.18 -2.28
N LYS A 36 -7.70 0.80 -2.71
CA LYS A 36 -6.47 1.15 -2.02
C LYS A 36 -6.03 2.59 -2.29
N ALA A 37 -6.31 3.14 -3.47
CA ALA A 37 -6.10 4.56 -3.76
C ALA A 37 -7.01 5.44 -2.89
N ALA A 38 -8.27 5.06 -2.71
CA ALA A 38 -9.19 5.75 -1.80
C ALA A 38 -8.69 5.74 -0.35
N ALA A 39 -8.19 4.58 0.14
CA ALA A 39 -7.61 4.49 1.48
C ALA A 39 -6.36 5.38 1.65
N LEU A 40 -5.54 5.51 0.60
CA LEU A 40 -4.37 6.39 0.62
C LEU A 40 -4.79 7.86 0.64
N ALA A 41 -5.72 8.27 -0.22
CA ALA A 41 -6.26 9.63 -0.26
C ALA A 41 -6.90 10.02 1.09
N LEU A 42 -7.66 9.09 1.71
CA LEU A 42 -8.19 9.29 3.06
C LEU A 42 -7.08 9.52 4.08
N SER A 43 -5.98 8.76 4.00
CA SER A 43 -4.84 8.92 4.92
C SER A 43 -4.17 10.28 4.78
N GLU A 44 -4.00 10.74 3.53
CA GLU A 44 -3.43 12.06 3.21
C GLU A 44 -4.33 13.20 3.73
N THR A 45 -5.64 13.07 3.52
CA THR A 45 -6.64 14.02 4.05
C THR A 45 -6.60 14.07 5.58
N LEU A 46 -6.64 12.90 6.23
CA LEU A 46 -6.58 12.83 7.69
C LEU A 46 -5.27 13.41 8.25
N ALA A 47 -4.14 13.17 7.58
CA ALA A 47 -2.86 13.75 8.00
C ALA A 47 -2.89 15.28 7.97
N ALA A 48 -3.48 15.87 6.92
CA ALA A 48 -3.67 17.31 6.82
C ALA A 48 -4.61 17.85 7.91
N GLU A 49 -5.74 17.17 8.14
CA GLU A 49 -6.72 17.55 9.15
C GLU A 49 -6.21 17.40 10.60
N MET A 50 -5.28 16.50 10.85
CA MET A 50 -4.68 16.22 12.17
C MET A 50 -3.37 17.00 12.41
N ALA A 51 -2.92 17.79 11.45
CA ALA A 51 -1.71 18.59 11.61
C ALA A 51 -1.80 19.50 12.86
N GLY A 52 -0.76 19.46 13.69
CA GLY A 52 -0.70 20.25 14.92
C GLY A 52 -1.57 19.76 16.10
N THR A 53 -2.30 18.65 15.96
CA THR A 53 -3.19 18.12 17.01
C THR A 53 -2.56 17.06 17.92
N GLY A 54 -1.30 16.71 17.71
CA GLY A 54 -0.63 15.61 18.43
C GLY A 54 -1.04 14.21 17.96
N ILE A 55 -1.77 14.10 16.84
CA ILE A 55 -2.22 12.84 16.26
C ILE A 55 -1.41 12.54 15.01
N ALA A 56 -0.68 11.42 15.01
CA ALA A 56 0.05 10.93 13.85
C ALA A 56 -0.87 10.14 12.92
N VAL A 57 -0.67 10.26 11.61
CA VAL A 57 -1.36 9.45 10.60
C VAL A 57 -0.35 8.79 9.69
N THR A 58 -0.46 7.47 9.54
CA THR A 58 0.47 6.66 8.76
C THR A 58 -0.28 5.79 7.76
N ALA A 59 0.11 5.86 6.50
CA ALA A 59 -0.35 5.00 5.41
C ALA A 59 0.70 3.92 5.12
N LEU A 60 0.40 2.68 5.46
CA LEU A 60 1.24 1.53 5.17
C LEU A 60 0.97 1.04 3.75
N CYS A 61 1.98 1.13 2.86
CA CYS A 61 1.89 0.75 1.45
C CYS A 61 2.88 -0.38 1.10
N PRO A 62 2.66 -1.61 1.54
CA PRO A 62 3.54 -2.74 1.23
C PRO A 62 3.30 -3.26 -0.19
N THR A 63 4.27 -4.00 -0.73
CA THR A 63 4.08 -4.89 -1.88
C THR A 63 3.58 -6.26 -1.40
N PHE A 64 4.46 -7.24 -1.27
CA PHE A 64 4.10 -8.57 -0.84
C PHE A 64 4.48 -8.80 0.63
N VAL A 65 3.51 -9.27 1.41
CA VAL A 65 3.68 -9.66 2.81
C VAL A 65 3.27 -11.12 2.95
N LYS A 66 4.08 -11.92 3.63
CA LYS A 66 3.80 -13.35 3.86
C LYS A 66 2.60 -13.53 4.78
N THR A 67 1.41 -13.56 4.20
CA THR A 67 0.13 -13.70 4.90
C THR A 67 -0.77 -14.67 4.17
N ASN A 68 -1.86 -15.09 4.81
CA ASN A 68 -2.86 -15.97 4.21
C ASN A 68 -3.77 -15.27 3.19
N ILE A 69 -3.55 -14.00 2.87
CA ILE A 69 -4.43 -13.23 1.98
C ILE A 69 -4.58 -13.83 0.58
N ALA A 70 -3.52 -14.49 0.09
CA ALA A 70 -3.58 -15.18 -1.22
C ALA A 70 -4.43 -16.44 -1.17
N ARG A 71 -4.52 -17.11 0.00
CA ARG A 71 -5.32 -18.29 0.22
C ARG A 71 -6.77 -17.97 0.54
N ASP A 72 -6.98 -16.99 1.42
CA ASP A 72 -8.28 -16.67 2.00
C ASP A 72 -8.97 -15.48 1.30
N GLY A 73 -8.25 -14.77 0.44
CA GLY A 73 -8.77 -13.63 -0.32
C GLY A 73 -9.64 -14.06 -1.53
N ARG A 74 -10.58 -13.18 -1.91
CA ARG A 74 -11.40 -13.35 -3.12
C ARG A 74 -10.59 -12.99 -4.38
N ILE A 75 -9.61 -13.85 -4.70
CA ILE A 75 -8.74 -13.69 -5.88
C ILE A 75 -9.02 -14.88 -6.80
N SER A 76 -9.00 -14.67 -8.13
CA SER A 76 -9.17 -15.77 -9.08
C SER A 76 -8.11 -16.86 -8.88
N ALA A 77 -8.49 -18.14 -9.02
CA ALA A 77 -7.65 -19.30 -8.67
C ALA A 77 -6.29 -19.33 -9.39
N GLY A 78 -6.21 -18.84 -10.63
CA GLY A 78 -4.94 -18.73 -11.36
C GLY A 78 -4.01 -17.64 -10.80
N SER A 79 -4.57 -16.48 -10.52
CA SER A 79 -3.82 -15.34 -9.94
C SER A 79 -3.40 -15.60 -8.50
N SER A 80 -4.17 -16.38 -7.73
CA SER A 80 -3.87 -16.67 -6.33
C SER A 80 -2.64 -17.58 -6.16
N ARG A 81 -2.46 -18.58 -7.03
CA ARG A 81 -1.28 -19.49 -6.98
C ARG A 81 0.02 -18.74 -7.29
N LEU A 82 0.01 -17.88 -8.31
CA LEU A 82 1.19 -17.08 -8.65
C LEU A 82 1.49 -16.04 -7.54
N ALA A 83 0.48 -15.38 -7.04
CA ALA A 83 0.61 -14.42 -5.94
C ALA A 83 1.17 -15.11 -4.68
N ALA A 84 0.68 -16.31 -4.32
CA ALA A 84 1.19 -17.08 -3.19
C ALA A 84 2.67 -17.41 -3.35
N LYS A 85 3.10 -17.92 -4.53
CA LYS A 85 4.52 -18.22 -4.80
C LYS A 85 5.42 -16.99 -4.71
N ILE A 86 4.95 -15.84 -5.24
CA ILE A 86 5.69 -14.57 -5.14
C ILE A 86 5.77 -14.10 -3.68
N MET A 87 4.67 -14.20 -2.94
CA MET A 87 4.65 -13.84 -1.51
C MET A 87 5.61 -14.69 -0.68
N ASP A 88 5.69 -16.01 -0.96
CA ASP A 88 6.59 -16.90 -0.26
C ASP A 88 8.07 -16.63 -0.59
N LEU A 89 8.36 -16.22 -1.82
CA LEU A 89 9.73 -16.01 -2.27
C LEU A 89 10.27 -14.64 -1.86
N VAL A 90 9.50 -13.56 -2.09
CA VAL A 90 9.98 -12.17 -1.92
C VAL A 90 9.20 -11.37 -0.86
N GLY A 91 8.15 -11.94 -0.28
CA GLY A 91 7.33 -11.27 0.73
C GLY A 91 8.09 -11.05 2.04
N PHE A 92 7.88 -9.90 2.67
CA PHE A 92 8.39 -9.64 4.01
C PHE A 92 7.56 -10.35 5.07
N ALA A 93 8.19 -10.74 6.17
CA ALA A 93 7.51 -11.24 7.35
C ALA A 93 6.56 -10.15 7.90
N PRO A 94 5.33 -10.52 8.33
CA PRO A 94 4.35 -9.57 8.86
C PRO A 94 4.89 -8.75 10.04
N GLU A 95 5.67 -9.37 10.91
CA GLU A 95 6.25 -8.74 12.10
C GLU A 95 7.20 -7.60 11.72
N ARG A 96 8.01 -7.80 10.67
CA ARG A 96 8.92 -6.76 10.17
C ARG A 96 8.14 -5.57 9.59
N VAL A 97 7.05 -5.85 8.88
CA VAL A 97 6.18 -4.81 8.31
C VAL A 97 5.48 -4.05 9.43
N ALA A 98 4.93 -4.75 10.42
CA ALA A 98 4.28 -4.15 11.58
C ALA A 98 5.24 -3.26 12.36
N LYS A 99 6.44 -3.77 12.69
CA LYS A 99 7.47 -2.99 13.40
C LYS A 99 7.84 -1.72 12.65
N SER A 100 8.13 -1.81 11.35
CA SER A 100 8.48 -0.63 10.55
C SER A 100 7.35 0.39 10.47
N THR A 101 6.10 -0.06 10.56
CA THR A 101 4.93 0.82 10.54
C THR A 101 4.76 1.55 11.87
N LEU A 102 4.94 0.87 13.00
CA LEU A 102 4.89 1.49 14.32
C LEU A 102 6.05 2.48 14.51
N ASP A 103 7.27 2.09 14.13
CA ASP A 103 8.45 2.98 14.18
C ASP A 103 8.23 4.26 13.32
N ALA A 104 7.49 4.16 12.23
CA ALA A 104 7.16 5.30 11.37
C ALA A 104 6.04 6.17 11.96
N LEU A 105 5.05 5.56 12.60
CA LEU A 105 4.00 6.27 13.33
C LEU A 105 4.60 7.13 14.44
N ASP A 106 5.51 6.56 15.23
CA ASP A 106 6.20 7.26 16.33
C ASP A 106 7.02 8.46 15.81
N LYS A 107 7.49 8.39 14.55
CA LYS A 107 8.22 9.46 13.88
C LYS A 107 7.29 10.41 13.09
N ASN A 108 5.98 10.27 13.22
CA ASN A 108 4.98 11.04 12.47
C ASN A 108 5.20 11.00 10.94
N GLN A 109 5.57 9.84 10.42
CA GLN A 109 5.77 9.62 8.98
C GLN A 109 4.47 9.20 8.31
N LEU A 110 4.01 9.96 7.32
CA LEU A 110 2.78 9.66 6.60
C LEU A 110 2.89 8.39 5.74
N TYR A 111 4.00 8.19 5.01
CA TYR A 111 4.13 7.06 4.11
C TYR A 111 5.12 6.03 4.62
N VAL A 112 4.69 4.77 4.68
CA VAL A 112 5.55 3.62 4.97
C VAL A 112 5.59 2.68 3.77
N LEU A 113 6.75 2.61 3.15
CA LEU A 113 7.08 1.76 2.00
C LEU A 113 8.16 0.77 2.45
N PRO A 114 7.79 -0.37 3.07
CA PRO A 114 8.76 -1.25 3.73
C PRO A 114 9.76 -1.85 2.74
N GLN A 115 9.28 -2.26 1.57
CA GLN A 115 10.07 -2.96 0.56
C GLN A 115 10.75 -1.97 -0.41
N PHE A 116 11.87 -2.39 -0.96
CA PHE A 116 12.62 -1.58 -1.93
C PHE A 116 11.84 -1.35 -3.23
N ASP A 117 11.17 -2.39 -3.73
CA ASP A 117 10.32 -2.32 -4.93
C ASP A 117 9.17 -1.32 -4.76
N ALA A 118 8.50 -1.29 -3.58
CA ALA A 118 7.48 -0.29 -3.27
C ALA A 118 8.03 1.14 -3.43
N ARG A 119 9.24 1.39 -2.92
CA ARG A 119 9.91 2.70 -3.02
C ARG A 119 10.27 3.06 -4.45
N MET A 120 10.72 2.09 -5.23
CA MET A 120 11.04 2.31 -6.65
C MET A 120 9.78 2.62 -7.47
N ILE A 121 8.70 1.86 -7.27
CA ILE A 121 7.40 2.12 -7.92
C ILE A 121 6.87 3.50 -7.54
N TRP A 122 6.91 3.85 -6.26
CA TRP A 122 6.49 5.16 -5.77
C TRP A 122 7.25 6.31 -6.46
N ARG A 123 8.59 6.21 -6.53
CA ARG A 123 9.43 7.23 -7.16
C ARG A 123 9.19 7.33 -8.66
N SER A 124 9.21 6.20 -9.37
CA SER A 124 9.02 6.18 -10.83
C SER A 124 7.65 6.72 -11.24
N LYS A 125 6.59 6.36 -10.52
CA LYS A 125 5.25 6.88 -10.76
C LYS A 125 5.15 8.39 -10.55
N ARG A 126 5.83 8.95 -9.56
CA ARG A 126 5.82 10.39 -9.27
C ARG A 126 6.70 11.20 -10.21
N LEU A 127 7.86 10.68 -10.59
CA LEU A 127 8.82 11.38 -11.43
C LEU A 127 8.44 11.31 -12.91
N ALA A 128 7.91 10.19 -13.38
CA ALA A 128 7.59 9.97 -14.79
C ALA A 128 6.27 9.19 -14.98
N PRO A 129 5.11 9.75 -14.61
CA PRO A 129 3.83 9.03 -14.56
C PRO A 129 3.42 8.47 -15.93
N ALA A 130 3.61 9.22 -17.01
CA ALA A 130 3.29 8.77 -18.36
C ALA A 130 4.19 7.62 -18.84
N LEU A 131 5.48 7.68 -18.55
CA LEU A 131 6.43 6.62 -18.89
C LEU A 131 6.16 5.36 -18.08
N TYR A 132 5.87 5.52 -16.80
CA TYR A 132 5.45 4.42 -15.93
C TYR A 132 4.20 3.70 -16.47
N ALA A 133 3.16 4.45 -16.83
CA ALA A 133 1.92 3.89 -17.37
C ALA A 133 2.14 3.16 -18.71
N ARG A 134 2.98 3.71 -19.60
CA ARG A 134 3.36 3.03 -20.86
C ARG A 134 4.11 1.74 -20.59
N GLY A 135 5.07 1.73 -19.67
CA GLY A 135 5.81 0.53 -19.26
C GLY A 135 4.92 -0.55 -18.69
N ALA A 136 4.00 -0.19 -17.79
CA ALA A 136 3.02 -1.11 -17.23
C ALA A 136 2.09 -1.70 -18.32
N GLY A 137 1.69 -0.89 -19.31
CA GLY A 137 0.92 -1.34 -20.46
C GLY A 137 1.66 -2.34 -21.34
N LEU A 138 2.95 -2.10 -21.61
CA LEU A 138 3.81 -3.03 -22.36
C LEU A 138 3.95 -4.37 -21.63
N ILE A 139 4.25 -4.34 -20.34
CA ILE A 139 4.35 -5.56 -19.52
C ILE A 139 3.04 -6.36 -19.57
N ASN A 140 1.88 -5.69 -19.44
CA ASN A 140 0.58 -6.36 -19.52
C ASN A 140 0.33 -6.99 -20.90
N ARG A 141 0.77 -6.34 -21.97
CA ARG A 141 0.62 -6.83 -23.34
C ARG A 141 1.42 -8.12 -23.59
N TYR A 142 2.67 -8.15 -23.13
CA TYR A 142 3.55 -9.31 -23.30
C TYR A 142 3.27 -10.43 -22.31
N ALA A 143 2.93 -10.12 -21.06
CA ALA A 143 2.56 -11.14 -20.07
C ALA A 143 1.15 -11.72 -20.32
N GLY A 144 0.27 -10.99 -21.01
CA GLY A 144 -1.09 -11.42 -21.29
C GLY A 144 -1.26 -12.29 -22.53
N SER A 145 -0.25 -12.39 -23.40
CA SER A 145 -0.26 -13.27 -24.57
C SER A 145 0.07 -14.73 -24.24
N ASN A 146 0.47 -15.03 -23.01
CA ASN A 146 0.88 -16.37 -22.55
C ASN A 146 -0.06 -16.95 -21.48
N LEU A 147 -1.26 -16.42 -21.34
CA LEU A 147 -2.36 -16.89 -20.49
C LEU A 147 -3.64 -17.01 -21.32
#